data_2a715a7f0230f345573af0ae7ac39ce3
#
_entry.id   2a715a7f0230f345573af0ae7ac39ce3
#
_cell.length_a   1.000
_cell.length_b   1.000
_cell.length_c   1.000
_cell.angle_alpha   90.00
_cell.angle_beta   90.00
_cell.angle_gamma   90.00
#
_symmetry.space_group_name_H-M   'P 1'
#
loop_
_entity.id
_entity.type
_entity.pdbx_description
1 polymer ?
#
loop_
_entity_poly.entity_id
_entity_poly.type
_entity_poly.pdbx_seq_one_letter_code
_entity_poly.pdbx_strand_id
1 'polypeptide(L)'
;MAKKLKEQRENSFFEDVLKYFDKATKYVNADPGVLEQIKYCNSVYRMKFPVKVGENKVEVIEAYRVEHSHHKTPTKGGIRYSEHVKQDEVMALAALMT
;
A
#
# COMPACT_ATOMS: atom_id res chain seq x y z
N MET A 1 25.81 0.46 -9.96
CA MET A 1 25.65 -1.00 -9.83
C MET A 1 25.32 -1.45 -8.41
N ALA A 2 26.07 -0.99 -7.40
CA ALA A 2 25.77 -1.29 -6.00
C ALA A 2 24.39 -0.76 -5.54
N LYS A 3 23.99 0.40 -6.06
CA LYS A 3 22.69 1.00 -5.78
C LYS A 3 21.53 0.17 -6.35
N LYS A 4 21.71 -0.36 -7.56
CA LYS A 4 20.72 -1.23 -8.21
C LYS A 4 20.61 -2.58 -7.51
N LEU A 5 21.72 -3.13 -7.04
CA LEU A 5 21.72 -4.38 -6.28
C LEU A 5 21.11 -4.21 -4.89
N LYS A 6 21.27 -3.03 -4.29
CA LYS A 6 20.66 -2.71 -3.00
C LYS A 6 19.13 -2.52 -3.13
N GLU A 7 18.69 -1.87 -4.20
CA GLU A 7 17.28 -1.73 -4.52
C GLU A 7 16.64 -3.07 -4.86
N GLN A 8 17.35 -3.98 -5.49
CA GLN A 8 16.88 -5.33 -5.78
C GLN A 8 16.84 -6.23 -4.55
N ARG A 9 17.61 -5.91 -3.51
CA ARG A 9 17.62 -6.67 -2.25
C ARG A 9 16.58 -6.19 -1.26
N GLU A 10 16.16 -4.94 -1.37
CA GLU A 10 15.07 -4.42 -0.57
C GLU A 10 13.76 -4.72 -1.28
N ASN A 11 13.25 -5.92 -1.06
CA ASN A 11 11.89 -6.24 -1.46
C ASN A 11 10.96 -5.24 -0.79
N SER A 12 10.06 -4.65 -1.58
CA SER A 12 9.05 -3.80 -1.01
C SER A 12 8.18 -4.62 -0.05
N PHE A 13 7.64 -3.97 0.95
CA PHE A 13 6.71 -4.61 1.88
C PHE A 13 5.50 -5.19 1.13
N PHE A 14 5.00 -4.44 0.14
CA PHE A 14 3.87 -4.91 -0.68
C PHE A 14 4.22 -6.18 -1.46
N GLU A 15 5.43 -6.25 -2.02
CA GLU A 15 5.89 -7.46 -2.71
C GLU A 15 5.97 -8.66 -1.78
N ASP A 16 6.39 -8.45 -0.53
CA ASP A 16 6.42 -9.51 0.47
C ASP A 16 5.01 -10.03 0.77
N VAL A 17 4.04 -9.13 0.89
CA VAL A 17 2.63 -9.50 1.08
C VAL A 17 2.12 -10.31 -0.11
N LEU A 18 2.47 -9.90 -1.34
CA LEU A 18 2.09 -10.64 -2.55
C LEU A 18 2.70 -12.04 -2.59
N LYS A 19 3.92 -12.20 -2.10
CA LYS A 19 4.55 -13.52 -2.01
C LYS A 19 3.80 -14.45 -1.08
N TYR A 20 3.34 -13.95 0.07
CA TYR A 20 2.50 -14.74 0.97
C TYR A 20 1.18 -15.13 0.31
N PHE A 21 0.58 -14.21 -0.41
CA PHE A 21 -0.64 -14.49 -1.16
C PHE A 21 -0.40 -15.57 -2.22
N ASP A 22 0.65 -15.44 -3.02
CA ASP A 22 0.97 -16.42 -4.07
C ASP A 22 1.22 -17.81 -3.48
N LYS A 23 1.88 -17.87 -2.34
CA LYS A 23 2.11 -19.12 -1.63
C LYS A 23 0.80 -19.77 -1.17
N ALA A 24 -0.11 -18.97 -0.66
CA ALA A 24 -1.42 -19.44 -0.20
C ALA A 24 -2.31 -19.90 -1.35
N THR A 25 -2.21 -19.29 -2.52
CA THR A 25 -3.05 -19.65 -3.68
C THR A 25 -2.80 -21.06 -4.21
N LYS A 26 -1.67 -21.66 -3.89
CA LYS A 26 -1.36 -23.05 -4.24
C LYS A 26 -2.33 -24.04 -3.60
N TYR A 27 -2.96 -23.66 -2.51
CA TYR A 27 -3.89 -24.49 -1.76
C TYR A 27 -5.35 -24.17 -2.07
N VAL A 28 -5.60 -23.24 -2.96
CA VAL A 28 -6.96 -22.79 -3.32
C VAL A 28 -7.22 -23.13 -4.78
N ASN A 29 -8.35 -23.73 -5.05
CA ASN A 29 -8.79 -24.02 -6.41
C ASN A 29 -9.72 -22.91 -6.89
N ALA A 30 -9.13 -21.83 -7.38
CA ALA A 30 -9.86 -20.66 -7.86
C ALA A 30 -9.36 -20.25 -9.24
N ASP A 31 -10.19 -19.51 -9.97
CA ASP A 31 -9.84 -18.97 -11.27
C ASP A 31 -8.62 -18.04 -11.16
N PRO A 32 -7.57 -18.24 -11.99
CA PRO A 32 -6.40 -17.36 -11.97
C PRO A 32 -6.72 -15.88 -12.16
N GLY A 33 -7.74 -15.56 -12.95
CA GLY A 33 -8.16 -14.16 -13.14
C GLY A 33 -8.72 -13.52 -11.87
N VAL A 34 -9.47 -14.29 -11.08
CA VAL A 34 -9.99 -13.83 -9.79
C VAL A 34 -8.85 -13.63 -8.79
N LEU A 35 -7.89 -14.55 -8.76
CA LEU A 35 -6.74 -14.44 -7.88
C LEU A 35 -5.89 -13.21 -8.22
N GLU A 36 -5.70 -12.94 -9.50
CA GLU A 36 -4.98 -11.75 -9.96
C GLU A 36 -5.68 -10.47 -9.54
N GLN A 37 -7.00 -10.44 -9.63
CA GLN A 37 -7.81 -9.31 -9.21
C GLN A 37 -7.66 -9.01 -7.70
N ILE A 38 -7.58 -10.05 -6.89
CA ILE A 38 -7.45 -9.92 -5.43
C ILE A 38 -6.09 -9.37 -5.04
N LYS A 39 -5.05 -9.64 -5.82
CA LYS A 39 -3.68 -9.22 -5.50
C LYS A 39 -3.49 -7.71 -5.48
N TYR A 40 -4.18 -6.97 -6.30
CA TYR A 40 -3.90 -5.56 -6.54
C TYR A 40 -4.90 -4.64 -5.86
N CYS A 41 -4.41 -3.47 -5.44
CA CYS A 41 -5.25 -2.43 -4.85
C CYS A 41 -6.18 -1.86 -5.92
N ASN A 42 -7.45 -1.69 -5.57
CA ASN A 42 -8.43 -1.09 -6.46
C ASN A 42 -8.20 0.41 -6.66
N SER A 43 -7.81 1.11 -5.62
CA SER A 43 -7.57 2.56 -5.69
C SER A 43 -6.42 2.97 -4.80
N VAL A 44 -5.62 3.89 -5.32
CA VAL A 44 -4.55 4.53 -4.57
C VAL A 44 -4.69 6.03 -4.78
N TYR A 45 -4.87 6.77 -3.70
CA TYR A 45 -4.97 8.22 -3.70
C TYR A 45 -3.71 8.80 -3.08
N ARG A 46 -3.03 9.64 -3.82
CA ARG A 46 -1.86 10.38 -3.34
C ARG A 46 -2.19 11.86 -3.37
N MET A 47 -2.03 12.50 -2.24
CA MET A 47 -2.41 13.90 -2.07
C MET A 47 -1.25 14.69 -1.49
N LYS A 48 -1.14 15.94 -1.91
CA LYS A 48 -0.23 16.91 -1.31
C LYS A 48 -1.02 18.15 -0.95
N PHE A 49 -0.92 18.56 0.28
CA PHE A 49 -1.64 19.73 0.75
C PHE A 49 -0.83 20.51 1.77
N PRO A 50 -1.04 21.85 1.83
CA PRO A 50 -0.34 22.68 2.80
C PRO A 50 -0.98 22.58 4.17
N VAL A 51 -0.13 22.52 5.19
CA VAL A 51 -0.54 22.57 6.58
C VAL A 51 0.19 23.69 7.27
N LYS A 52 -0.52 24.52 7.99
CA LYS A 52 0.07 25.61 8.76
C LYS A 52 0.67 25.04 10.03
N VAL A 53 1.99 25.19 10.15
CA VAL A 53 2.77 24.73 11.30
C VAL A 53 3.34 25.96 11.99
N GLY A 54 2.65 26.47 13.02
CA GLY A 54 3.05 27.71 13.68
C GLY A 54 2.54 28.96 12.97
N GLU A 55 2.95 30.14 13.42
CA GLU A 55 2.34 31.41 12.99
C GLU A 55 2.65 31.78 11.54
N ASN A 56 3.86 31.50 11.05
CA ASN A 56 4.29 31.90 9.72
C ASN A 56 4.94 30.79 8.90
N LYS A 57 4.69 29.53 9.26
CA LYS A 57 5.30 28.42 8.57
C LYS A 57 4.25 27.49 7.99
N VAL A 58 4.40 27.19 6.69
CA VAL A 58 3.54 26.26 5.99
C VAL A 58 4.40 25.11 5.51
N GLU A 59 3.99 23.89 5.80
CA GLU A 59 4.62 22.68 5.29
C GLU A 59 3.66 21.96 4.36
N VAL A 60 4.21 21.41 3.28
CA VAL A 60 3.43 20.57 2.36
C VAL A 60 3.52 19.14 2.85
N ILE A 61 2.37 18.55 3.11
CA ILE A 61 2.27 17.19 3.59
C ILE A 61 1.80 16.29 2.46
N GLU A 62 2.42 15.13 2.35
CA GLU A 62 2.04 14.10 1.42
C GLU A 62 1.26 13.03 2.16
N ALA A 63 0.07 12.71 1.66
CA ALA A 63 -0.81 11.71 2.27
C ALA A 63 -1.20 10.65 1.25
N TYR A 64 -1.45 9.46 1.76
CA TYR A 64 -1.87 8.32 0.96
C TYR A 64 -3.15 7.72 1.52
N ARG A 65 -4.08 7.41 0.64
CA ARG A 65 -5.21 6.57 0.96
C ARG A 65 -5.23 5.41 -0.02
N VAL A 66 -5.14 4.21 0.50
CA VAL A 66 -5.17 3.01 -0.32
C VAL A 66 -6.42 2.21 0.03
N GLU A 67 -7.18 1.87 -0.99
CA GLU A 67 -8.35 1.00 -0.88
C GLU A 67 -8.02 -0.28 -1.64
N HIS A 68 -7.68 -1.33 -0.91
CA HIS A 68 -7.24 -2.57 -1.54
C HIS A 68 -8.38 -3.24 -2.29
N SER A 69 -9.56 -3.32 -1.69
CA SER A 69 -10.70 -3.97 -2.31
C SER A 69 -11.97 -3.16 -2.12
N HIS A 70 -12.76 -3.03 -3.20
CA HIS A 70 -14.06 -2.40 -3.19
C HIS A 70 -15.21 -3.42 -3.08
N HIS A 71 -14.93 -4.65 -2.70
CA HIS A 71 -15.96 -5.68 -2.56
C HIS A 71 -17.00 -5.34 -1.48
N LYS A 72 -16.65 -4.49 -0.56
CA LYS A 72 -17.55 -4.00 0.49
C LYS A 72 -17.25 -2.53 0.75
N THR A 73 -18.28 -1.70 0.65
CA THR A 73 -18.17 -0.26 0.87
C THR A 73 -19.07 0.19 2.02
N PRO A 74 -18.74 1.27 2.72
CA PRO A 74 -17.54 2.07 2.57
C PRO A 74 -16.29 1.31 3.03
N THR A 75 -15.18 1.55 2.35
CA THR A 75 -13.90 0.97 2.76
C THR A 75 -13.41 1.67 4.02
N LYS A 76 -12.90 0.91 4.97
CA LYS A 76 -12.38 1.47 6.20
C LYS A 76 -11.18 0.68 6.70
N GLY A 77 -10.35 1.34 7.45
CA GLY A 77 -9.17 0.76 8.05
C GLY A 77 -8.59 1.69 9.09
N GLY A 78 -7.32 1.52 9.39
CA GLY A 78 -6.61 2.36 10.33
C GLY A 78 -5.98 3.57 9.67
N ILE A 79 -5.44 4.44 10.50
CA ILE A 79 -4.65 5.59 10.08
C ILE A 79 -3.27 5.45 10.69
N ARG A 80 -2.24 5.74 9.88
CA ARG A 80 -0.87 5.77 10.34
C ARG A 80 -0.27 7.16 10.14
N TYR A 81 0.21 7.74 11.21
CA TYR A 81 0.97 8.99 11.18
C TYR A 81 2.43 8.68 11.37
N SER A 82 3.25 8.99 10.38
CA SER A 82 4.70 8.81 10.45
C SER A 82 5.37 9.64 9.37
N GLU A 83 6.52 10.19 9.67
CA GLU A 83 7.35 10.88 8.70
C GLU A 83 7.91 9.93 7.63
N HIS A 84 7.91 8.65 7.91
CA HIS A 84 8.49 7.62 7.06
C HIS A 84 7.45 6.83 6.27
N VAL A 85 6.21 7.28 6.23
CA VAL A 85 5.15 6.62 5.47
C VAL A 85 5.44 6.70 3.99
N LYS A 86 5.40 5.55 3.32
CA LYS A 86 5.55 5.42 1.87
C LYS A 86 4.32 4.76 1.28
N GLN A 87 4.05 5.04 0.02
CA GLN A 87 2.91 4.45 -0.69
C GLN A 87 2.94 2.92 -0.63
N ASP A 88 4.09 2.32 -0.84
CA ASP A 88 4.27 0.86 -0.80
C ASP A 88 3.84 0.27 0.54
N GLU A 89 4.23 0.91 1.64
CA GLU A 89 3.87 0.46 2.99
C GLU A 89 2.36 0.52 3.20
N VAL A 90 1.73 1.60 2.77
CA VAL A 90 0.27 1.77 2.92
C VAL A 90 -0.47 0.74 2.08
N MET A 91 0.00 0.45 0.87
CA MET A 91 -0.56 -0.60 0.02
C MET A 91 -0.47 -1.97 0.69
N ALA A 92 0.67 -2.29 1.29
CA ALA A 92 0.86 -3.55 2.00
C ALA A 92 -0.08 -3.67 3.20
N LEU A 93 -0.19 -2.63 4.00
CA LEU A 93 -1.08 -2.61 5.16
C LEU A 93 -2.56 -2.72 4.73
N ALA A 94 -2.94 -2.04 3.66
CA ALA A 94 -4.30 -2.15 3.12
C ALA A 94 -4.62 -3.58 2.68
N ALA A 95 -3.68 -4.25 2.03
CA ALA A 95 -3.84 -5.64 1.62
C ALA A 95 -3.99 -6.58 2.82
N LEU A 96 -3.17 -6.37 3.86
CA LEU A 96 -3.22 -7.19 5.07
C LEU A 96 -4.51 -6.98 5.87
N MET A 97 -5.11 -5.81 5.78
CA MET A 97 -6.32 -5.46 6.51
C MET A 97 -7.63 -5.80 5.79
N THR A 98 -7.52 -6.28 4.57
CA THR A 98 -8.69 -6.64 3.75
C THR A 98 -9.32 -7.97 4.19
#